data_bd07285e070cac66980acb85fc18f0c7
#
_entry.id   bd07285e070cac66980acb85fc18f0c7
#
_cell.length_a   1.000
_cell.length_b   1.000
_cell.length_c   1.000
_cell.angle_alpha   90.00
_cell.angle_beta   90.00
_cell.angle_gamma   90.00
#
_symmetry.space_group_name_H-M   'P 1'
#
loop_
_entity.id
_entity.type
_entity.pdbx_description
1 polymer ?
#
loop_
_entity_poly.entity_id
_entity_poly.type
_entity_poly.pdbx_seq_one_letter_code
_entity_poly.pdbx_strand_id
1 'polypeptide(L)'
;QFVLHFNSDMYYKDTKIRKIIGIINLFPNFVTLIVETNTLTYMKDLTITAIIKVYQYDELNEGDRSLIKTAMEATARSYSPYSHFSVGAAALLGNGTVVTGTNQENAAYPSGLCAERTTLFYANSQYPDQSVVTLAIAARTEKDFIDHPIPPCGACRQVILETEKRYKQPIRILLYGKECIYEVKSIGDLLPLSFDASAMED
;
A
#
# COMPACT_ATOMS: atom_id res chain seq x y z
N GLN A 1 -35.73 4.72 -52.31
CA GLN A 1 -34.51 4.34 -51.57
C GLN A 1 -33.98 5.61 -50.89
N PHE A 2 -34.30 5.78 -49.61
CA PHE A 2 -33.72 6.90 -48.84
C PHE A 2 -32.45 6.39 -48.16
N VAL A 3 -31.33 6.96 -48.55
CA VAL A 3 -30.04 6.73 -47.86
C VAL A 3 -29.84 7.88 -46.90
N LEU A 4 -29.98 7.61 -45.61
CA LEU A 4 -29.60 8.56 -44.56
C LEU A 4 -28.12 8.42 -44.29
N HIS A 5 -27.33 9.38 -44.74
CA HIS A 5 -25.93 9.52 -44.31
C HIS A 5 -25.90 10.20 -42.94
N PHE A 6 -25.54 9.46 -41.91
CA PHE A 6 -25.16 10.06 -40.66
C PHE A 6 -23.66 10.33 -40.69
N ASN A 7 -23.30 11.61 -40.46
CA ASN A 7 -21.91 12.05 -40.37
C ASN A 7 -21.29 11.46 -39.09
N SER A 8 -20.12 10.85 -39.24
CA SER A 8 -19.47 9.97 -38.22
C SER A 8 -18.71 10.71 -37.12
N ASP A 9 -18.95 12.01 -36.90
CA ASP A 9 -18.12 12.84 -36.01
C ASP A 9 -18.84 13.27 -34.74
N MET A 10 -19.45 12.30 -34.03
CA MET A 10 -19.83 12.53 -32.64
C MET A 10 -18.78 11.90 -31.73
N TYR A 11 -17.75 12.66 -31.42
CA TYR A 11 -16.76 12.29 -30.41
C TYR A 11 -17.35 12.52 -28.99
N TYR A 12 -17.65 11.44 -28.31
CA TYR A 12 -17.59 11.45 -26.86
C TYR A 12 -16.13 11.14 -26.49
N LYS A 13 -15.48 11.99 -25.68
CA LYS A 13 -14.12 11.75 -25.21
C LYS A 13 -14.09 10.35 -24.60
N ASP A 14 -13.25 9.46 -25.14
CA ASP A 14 -12.92 8.11 -24.67
C ASP A 14 -13.68 6.88 -25.21
N THR A 15 -14.51 7.00 -26.26
CA THR A 15 -15.06 5.78 -26.87
C THR A 15 -15.05 5.86 -28.38
N LYS A 16 -14.18 5.08 -29.03
CA LYS A 16 -14.25 4.86 -30.49
C LYS A 16 -15.44 3.95 -30.81
N ILE A 17 -16.58 4.52 -31.13
CA ILE A 17 -17.72 3.76 -31.66
C ILE A 17 -17.50 3.58 -33.16
N ARG A 18 -17.14 2.38 -33.59
CA ARG A 18 -17.23 2.00 -35.02
C ARG A 18 -18.63 1.51 -35.31
N LYS A 19 -19.37 2.27 -36.12
CA LYS A 19 -20.74 1.99 -36.49
C LYS A 19 -20.75 1.09 -37.70
N ILE A 20 -21.33 -0.09 -37.60
CA ILE A 20 -21.77 -0.89 -38.77
C ILE A 20 -23.27 -0.73 -38.85
N ILE A 21 -23.75 -0.10 -39.94
CA ILE A 21 -25.17 0.03 -40.22
C ILE A 21 -25.51 -1.04 -41.23
N GLY A 22 -26.29 -2.01 -40.83
CA GLY A 22 -26.95 -2.95 -41.75
C GLY A 22 -28.42 -2.59 -41.86
N ILE A 23 -28.90 -2.37 -43.07
CA ILE A 23 -30.33 -2.17 -43.35
C ILE A 23 -30.89 -3.51 -43.82
N ILE A 24 -31.81 -4.07 -43.07
CA ILE A 24 -32.60 -5.24 -43.52
C ILE A 24 -34.01 -4.75 -43.75
N ASN A 25 -34.44 -4.77 -45.02
CA ASN A 25 -35.82 -4.51 -45.42
C ASN A 25 -36.62 -5.80 -45.31
N LEU A 26 -37.48 -5.90 -44.32
CA LEU A 26 -38.32 -7.08 -44.13
C LEU A 26 -39.80 -6.91 -44.53
N PHE A 27 -40.29 -5.67 -44.69
CA PHE A 27 -41.67 -5.41 -45.12
C PHE A 27 -41.80 -4.01 -45.79
N PRO A 28 -42.76 -3.82 -46.73
CA PRO A 28 -42.87 -2.57 -47.54
C PRO A 28 -43.15 -1.29 -46.75
N ASN A 29 -43.57 -1.35 -45.51
CA ASN A 29 -43.96 -0.18 -44.72
C ASN A 29 -43.32 -0.11 -43.30
N PHE A 30 -42.30 -0.90 -43.04
CA PHE A 30 -41.58 -0.87 -41.74
C PHE A 30 -40.07 -0.87 -41.99
N VAL A 31 -39.42 0.19 -41.56
CA VAL A 31 -37.96 0.26 -41.50
C VAL A 31 -37.55 -0.05 -40.06
N THR A 32 -37.03 -1.23 -39.84
CA THR A 32 -36.40 -1.54 -38.54
C THR A 32 -34.93 -1.20 -38.62
N LEU A 33 -34.50 -0.18 -37.88
CA LEU A 33 -33.11 0.18 -37.73
C LEU A 33 -32.53 -0.71 -36.63
N ILE A 34 -31.77 -1.73 -36.99
CA ILE A 34 -30.99 -2.51 -36.04
C ILE A 34 -29.62 -1.79 -35.89
N VAL A 35 -29.44 -1.09 -34.77
CA VAL A 35 -28.16 -0.53 -34.41
C VAL A 35 -27.43 -1.57 -33.53
N GLU A 36 -26.59 -2.39 -34.18
CA GLU A 36 -25.64 -3.17 -33.40
C GLU A 36 -24.54 -2.22 -32.90
N THR A 37 -24.63 -1.82 -31.65
CA THR A 37 -23.53 -1.18 -30.97
C THR A 37 -22.55 -2.27 -30.53
N ASN A 38 -21.57 -2.58 -31.38
CA ASN A 38 -20.39 -3.29 -30.89
C ASN A 38 -19.64 -2.38 -29.91
N THR A 39 -20.10 -2.37 -28.68
CA THR A 39 -19.29 -1.84 -27.56
C THR A 39 -18.13 -2.81 -27.42
N LEU A 40 -17.00 -2.51 -28.07
CA LEU A 40 -15.74 -3.13 -27.74
C LEU A 40 -15.42 -2.71 -26.28
N THR A 41 -15.97 -3.46 -25.34
CA THR A 41 -15.53 -3.40 -23.95
C THR A 41 -14.10 -3.90 -23.95
N TYR A 42 -13.15 -2.97 -24.03
CA TYR A 42 -11.75 -3.26 -23.87
C TYR A 42 -11.50 -3.49 -22.38
N MET A 43 -11.87 -4.68 -21.91
CA MET A 43 -11.49 -5.13 -20.57
C MET A 43 -10.04 -5.62 -20.65
N LYS A 44 -9.18 -4.95 -19.91
CA LYS A 44 -7.78 -5.34 -19.75
C LYS A 44 -7.52 -5.56 -18.27
N ASP A 45 -7.10 -6.76 -17.93
CA ASP A 45 -6.64 -7.04 -16.57
C ASP A 45 -5.31 -6.35 -16.29
N LEU A 46 -5.20 -5.68 -15.15
CA LEU A 46 -3.96 -5.18 -14.59
C LEU A 46 -3.52 -6.14 -13.48
N THR A 47 -2.45 -6.88 -13.73
CA THR A 47 -1.87 -7.78 -12.72
C THR A 47 -0.76 -7.05 -11.97
N ILE A 48 -0.86 -7.03 -10.63
CA ILE A 48 0.16 -6.50 -9.73
C ILE A 48 0.69 -7.66 -8.90
N THR A 49 2.01 -7.83 -8.86
CA THR A 49 2.66 -8.90 -8.10
C THR A 49 3.43 -8.30 -6.93
N ALA A 50 3.16 -8.79 -5.72
CA ALA A 50 3.92 -8.48 -4.52
C ALA A 50 4.92 -9.59 -4.22
N ILE A 51 6.14 -9.22 -3.78
CA ILE A 51 7.18 -10.17 -3.40
C ILE A 51 7.48 -10.01 -1.92
N ILE A 52 7.21 -11.05 -1.14
CA ILE A 52 7.52 -11.11 0.28
C ILE A 52 8.51 -12.27 0.48
N LYS A 53 9.69 -11.95 1.00
CA LYS A 53 10.65 -12.98 1.38
C LYS A 53 10.38 -13.46 2.78
N VAL A 54 10.57 -14.74 3.00
CA VAL A 54 10.36 -15.38 4.31
C VAL A 54 11.68 -15.95 4.79
N TYR A 55 12.07 -15.59 6.00
CA TYR A 55 13.32 -16.03 6.63
C TYR A 55 13.04 -16.67 7.99
N GLN A 56 13.90 -17.60 8.36
CA GLN A 56 14.10 -17.95 9.77
C GLN A 56 14.96 -16.87 10.43
N TYR A 57 14.80 -16.68 11.74
CA TYR A 57 15.55 -15.63 12.46
C TYR A 57 17.07 -15.75 12.30
N ASP A 58 17.59 -16.99 12.26
CA ASP A 58 19.02 -17.28 12.15
C ASP A 58 19.58 -17.03 10.74
N GLU A 59 18.74 -16.96 9.72
CA GLU A 59 19.14 -16.65 8.34
C GLU A 59 19.39 -15.15 8.13
N LEU A 60 18.95 -14.30 9.05
CA LEU A 60 19.16 -12.86 8.97
C LEU A 60 20.60 -12.48 9.31
N ASN A 61 21.10 -11.42 8.68
CA ASN A 61 22.36 -10.81 9.06
C ASN A 61 22.26 -10.16 10.47
N GLU A 62 23.42 -9.86 11.07
CA GLU A 62 23.50 -9.33 12.43
C GLU A 62 22.79 -7.96 12.58
N GLY A 63 22.91 -7.09 11.57
CA GLY A 63 22.25 -5.78 11.58
C GLY A 63 20.73 -5.89 11.63
N ASP A 64 20.15 -6.80 10.83
CA ASP A 64 18.72 -7.05 10.80
C ASP A 64 18.21 -7.65 12.11
N ARG A 65 18.95 -8.63 12.66
CA ARG A 65 18.62 -9.20 13.98
C ARG A 65 18.67 -8.14 15.08
N SER A 66 19.67 -7.28 15.06
CA SER A 66 19.80 -6.17 16.03
C SER A 66 18.63 -5.19 15.92
N LEU A 67 18.22 -4.81 14.70
CA LEU A 67 17.10 -3.91 14.47
C LEU A 67 15.77 -4.52 14.91
N ILE A 68 15.53 -5.79 14.60
CA ILE A 68 14.36 -6.53 15.07
C ILE A 68 14.35 -6.60 16.60
N LYS A 69 15.48 -6.94 17.23
CA LYS A 69 15.58 -6.96 18.68
C LYS A 69 15.23 -5.61 19.30
N THR A 70 15.70 -4.52 18.70
CA THR A 70 15.34 -3.15 19.12
C THR A 70 13.85 -2.88 19.03
N ALA A 71 13.17 -3.34 17.95
CA ALA A 71 11.73 -3.24 17.83
C ALA A 71 11.01 -4.09 18.89
N MET A 72 11.48 -5.31 19.16
CA MET A 72 10.94 -6.17 20.21
C MET A 72 11.06 -5.51 21.60
N GLU A 73 12.21 -4.96 21.95
CA GLU A 73 12.44 -4.25 23.21
C GLU A 73 11.55 -3.00 23.35
N ALA A 74 11.28 -2.31 22.23
CA ALA A 74 10.40 -1.15 22.23
C ALA A 74 8.98 -1.50 22.70
N THR A 75 8.46 -2.72 22.45
CA THR A 75 7.11 -3.13 22.86
C THR A 75 6.83 -2.94 24.35
N ALA A 76 7.87 -2.99 25.20
CA ALA A 76 7.74 -2.79 26.65
C ALA A 76 7.28 -1.37 27.05
N ARG A 77 7.38 -0.40 26.13
CA ARG A 77 6.96 0.99 26.35
C ARG A 77 5.65 1.34 25.64
N SER A 78 4.97 0.34 25.10
CA SER A 78 3.65 0.53 24.48
C SER A 78 2.61 0.97 25.52
N TYR A 79 1.72 1.86 25.11
CA TYR A 79 0.54 2.21 25.87
C TYR A 79 -0.68 1.59 25.18
N SER A 80 -1.10 0.41 25.65
CA SER A 80 -2.16 -0.40 25.03
C SER A 80 -3.18 -0.94 26.06
N PRO A 81 -3.82 -0.03 26.85
CA PRO A 81 -4.73 -0.46 27.93
C PRO A 81 -6.05 -1.03 27.44
N TYR A 82 -6.41 -0.84 26.16
CA TYR A 82 -7.69 -1.28 25.62
C TYR A 82 -7.55 -2.60 24.86
N SER A 83 -6.53 -2.70 23.99
CA SER A 83 -6.33 -3.89 23.15
C SER A 83 -5.47 -4.95 23.84
N HIS A 84 -4.64 -4.59 24.82
CA HIS A 84 -3.61 -5.45 25.40
C HIS A 84 -2.65 -6.01 24.36
N PHE A 85 -2.50 -5.27 23.24
CA PHE A 85 -1.64 -5.63 22.12
C PHE A 85 -0.54 -4.59 21.94
N SER A 86 0.68 -4.97 22.28
CA SER A 86 1.85 -4.08 22.29
C SER A 86 2.63 -4.21 21.01
N VAL A 87 2.82 -3.10 20.30
CA VAL A 87 3.61 -3.04 19.08
C VAL A 87 4.80 -2.12 19.28
N GLY A 88 5.96 -2.57 18.82
CA GLY A 88 7.18 -1.78 18.77
C GLY A 88 7.70 -1.71 17.35
N ALA A 89 8.24 -0.55 16.98
CA ALA A 89 8.91 -0.36 15.72
C ALA A 89 10.28 0.29 15.92
N ALA A 90 11.24 -0.08 15.06
CA ALA A 90 12.58 0.48 15.03
C ALA A 90 12.94 0.85 13.58
N ALA A 91 13.30 2.10 13.34
CA ALA A 91 13.72 2.61 12.03
C ALA A 91 15.22 2.88 12.02
N LEU A 92 15.93 2.27 11.08
CA LEU A 92 17.32 2.57 10.77
C LEU A 92 17.36 3.72 9.75
N LEU A 93 18.03 4.80 10.10
CA LEU A 93 18.22 5.98 9.27
C LEU A 93 19.48 5.87 8.42
N GLY A 94 19.55 6.68 7.34
CA GLY A 94 20.68 6.68 6.40
C GLY A 94 22.04 7.01 7.05
N ASN A 95 22.06 7.70 8.17
CA ASN A 95 23.27 8.01 8.94
C ASN A 95 23.62 6.93 9.99
N GLY A 96 22.91 5.79 10.01
CA GLY A 96 23.12 4.71 10.99
C GLY A 96 22.39 4.89 12.33
N THR A 97 21.71 6.02 12.55
CA THR A 97 20.91 6.22 13.77
C THR A 97 19.69 5.29 13.75
N VAL A 98 19.39 4.69 14.92
CA VAL A 98 18.16 3.90 15.11
C VAL A 98 17.21 4.69 16.00
N VAL A 99 15.98 4.88 15.52
CA VAL A 99 14.88 5.48 16.30
C VAL A 99 13.79 4.47 16.55
N THR A 100 13.10 4.56 17.67
CA THR A 100 12.05 3.62 18.07
C THR A 100 10.75 4.34 18.38
N GLY A 101 9.63 3.64 18.19
CA GLY A 101 8.30 4.08 18.59
C GLY A 101 7.45 2.88 18.99
N THR A 102 6.32 3.17 19.62
CA THR A 102 5.36 2.16 20.08
C THR A 102 3.94 2.62 19.77
N ASN A 103 2.99 1.69 19.75
CA ASN A 103 1.59 2.10 19.70
C ASN A 103 1.20 2.85 20.97
N GLN A 104 0.41 3.90 20.79
CA GLN A 104 -0.10 4.78 21.83
C GLN A 104 -1.61 4.87 21.67
N GLU A 105 -2.33 4.11 22.47
CA GLU A 105 -3.79 4.09 22.42
C GLU A 105 -4.39 5.31 23.11
N ASN A 106 -5.62 5.61 22.78
CA ASN A 106 -6.38 6.70 23.34
C ASN A 106 -7.84 6.30 23.46
N ALA A 107 -8.53 6.70 24.51
CA ALA A 107 -9.97 6.48 24.67
C ALA A 107 -10.78 7.10 23.50
N ALA A 108 -10.31 8.22 22.94
CA ALA A 108 -10.75 8.73 21.66
C ALA A 108 -9.98 7.98 20.55
N TYR A 109 -10.45 6.83 20.11
CA TYR A 109 -9.77 5.91 19.20
C TYR A 109 -9.11 6.55 17.98
N PRO A 110 -9.71 7.54 17.29
CA PRO A 110 -9.03 8.21 16.17
C PRO A 110 -7.74 8.95 16.53
N SER A 111 -7.53 9.29 17.83
CA SER A 111 -6.34 9.99 18.32
C SER A 111 -5.16 9.05 18.60
N GLY A 112 -5.40 7.74 18.63
CA GLY A 112 -4.35 6.74 18.83
C GLY A 112 -3.40 6.66 17.63
N LEU A 113 -2.13 6.27 17.91
CA LEU A 113 -1.11 6.07 16.88
C LEU A 113 -0.53 4.65 16.96
N CYS A 114 -0.33 4.04 15.78
CA CYS A 114 0.42 2.81 15.67
C CYS A 114 1.93 3.07 15.85
N ALA A 115 2.69 2.04 16.23
CA ALA A 115 4.13 2.11 16.46
C ALA A 115 4.88 2.66 15.25
N GLU A 116 4.53 2.22 14.04
CA GLU A 116 5.17 2.65 12.79
C GLU A 116 5.01 4.17 12.58
N ARG A 117 3.80 4.71 12.80
CA ARG A 117 3.56 6.16 12.65
C ARG A 117 4.28 6.96 13.72
N THR A 118 4.26 6.51 14.97
CA THR A 118 5.01 7.14 16.06
C THR A 118 6.52 7.20 15.72
N THR A 119 7.08 6.08 15.21
CA THR A 119 8.49 6.00 14.82
C THR A 119 8.82 6.93 13.65
N LEU A 120 8.03 6.87 12.57
CA LEU A 120 8.30 7.64 11.36
C LEU A 120 8.09 9.14 11.55
N PHE A 121 7.06 9.55 12.27
CA PHE A 121 6.84 10.98 12.56
C PHE A 121 7.94 11.54 13.44
N TYR A 122 8.40 10.78 14.45
CA TYR A 122 9.55 11.18 15.25
C TYR A 122 10.82 11.27 14.40
N ALA A 123 11.13 10.24 13.60
CA ALA A 123 12.29 10.23 12.71
C ALA A 123 12.29 11.44 11.77
N ASN A 124 11.17 11.66 11.06
CA ASN A 124 11.03 12.77 10.11
C ASN A 124 11.10 14.15 10.76
N SER A 125 10.70 14.26 12.04
CA SER A 125 10.75 15.52 12.80
C SER A 125 12.14 15.82 13.35
N GLN A 126 12.83 14.82 13.89
CA GLN A 126 14.13 15.00 14.54
C GLN A 126 15.31 14.90 13.57
N TYR A 127 15.13 14.18 12.48
CA TYR A 127 16.17 13.93 11.47
C TYR A 127 15.63 14.21 10.05
N PRO A 128 15.22 15.47 9.76
CA PRO A 128 14.51 15.79 8.51
C PRO A 128 15.33 15.55 7.25
N ASP A 129 16.66 15.51 7.38
CA ASP A 129 17.60 15.30 6.27
C ASP A 129 18.03 13.83 6.13
N GLN A 130 17.48 12.92 6.95
CA GLN A 130 17.85 11.52 6.95
C GLN A 130 16.72 10.64 6.42
N SER A 131 17.02 9.86 5.39
CA SER A 131 16.07 8.85 4.91
C SER A 131 15.95 7.69 5.90
N VAL A 132 14.79 7.06 5.95
CA VAL A 132 14.60 5.78 6.61
C VAL A 132 15.01 4.68 5.63
N VAL A 133 15.94 3.82 6.02
CA VAL A 133 16.46 2.72 5.18
C VAL A 133 15.73 1.41 5.46
N THR A 134 15.52 1.10 6.74
CA THR A 134 14.86 -0.14 7.17
C THR A 134 13.92 0.15 8.34
N LEU A 135 12.74 -0.45 8.32
CA LEU A 135 11.76 -0.40 9.41
C LEU A 135 11.49 -1.82 9.90
N ALA A 136 11.84 -2.12 11.14
CA ALA A 136 11.48 -3.36 11.80
C ALA A 136 10.24 -3.18 12.68
N ILE A 137 9.34 -4.16 12.69
CA ILE A 137 8.08 -4.14 13.44
C ILE A 137 7.96 -5.47 14.20
N ALA A 138 7.66 -5.38 15.50
CA ALA A 138 7.39 -6.53 16.35
C ALA A 138 6.14 -6.29 17.18
N ALA A 139 5.37 -7.34 17.42
CA ALA A 139 4.17 -7.27 18.22
C ALA A 139 4.08 -8.41 19.24
N ARG A 140 3.45 -8.11 20.37
CA ARG A 140 3.21 -9.09 21.43
C ARG A 140 1.85 -8.87 22.09
N THR A 141 1.33 -9.95 22.62
CA THR A 141 0.25 -9.92 23.62
C THR A 141 0.83 -9.77 25.03
N GLU A 142 -0.02 -9.82 26.04
CA GLU A 142 0.45 -9.87 27.44
C GLU A 142 1.27 -11.14 27.74
N LYS A 143 1.04 -12.22 26.99
CA LYS A 143 1.70 -13.51 27.21
C LYS A 143 3.06 -13.60 26.54
N ASP A 144 3.11 -13.32 25.22
CA ASP A 144 4.32 -13.54 24.43
C ASP A 144 4.23 -12.78 23.09
N PHE A 145 5.33 -12.74 22.35
CA PHE A 145 5.35 -12.32 20.96
C PHE A 145 4.45 -13.22 20.12
N ILE A 146 3.87 -12.64 19.07
CA ILE A 146 2.99 -13.37 18.14
C ILE A 146 3.78 -14.36 17.29
N ASP A 147 3.14 -15.45 16.88
CA ASP A 147 3.78 -16.49 16.10
C ASP A 147 4.04 -16.05 14.66
N HIS A 148 3.05 -15.45 14.00
CA HIS A 148 3.16 -15.00 12.62
C HIS A 148 3.37 -13.49 12.52
N PRO A 149 4.22 -13.00 11.56
CA PRO A 149 4.43 -11.56 11.37
C PRO A 149 3.13 -10.83 11.04
N ILE A 150 2.91 -9.65 11.64
CA ILE A 150 1.80 -8.78 11.27
C ILE A 150 2.26 -7.67 10.31
N PRO A 151 1.51 -7.40 9.24
CA PRO A 151 1.78 -6.27 8.37
C PRO A 151 1.28 -4.96 8.99
N PRO A 152 1.86 -3.81 8.57
CA PRO A 152 1.36 -2.49 8.96
C PRO A 152 -0.08 -2.28 8.48
N CYS A 153 -0.88 -1.58 9.29
CA CYS A 153 -2.26 -1.24 8.92
C CYS A 153 -2.31 -0.27 7.72
N GLY A 154 -3.49 -0.07 7.13
CA GLY A 154 -3.63 0.78 5.94
C GLY A 154 -3.11 2.20 6.12
N ALA A 155 -3.39 2.84 7.28
CA ALA A 155 -2.89 4.17 7.59
C ALA A 155 -1.35 4.21 7.72
N CYS A 156 -0.74 3.16 8.31
CA CYS A 156 0.72 3.05 8.40
C CYS A 156 1.35 2.84 7.02
N ARG A 157 0.73 2.04 6.15
CA ARG A 157 1.22 1.85 4.77
C ARG A 157 1.26 3.16 4.01
N GLN A 158 0.24 4.01 4.15
CA GLN A 158 0.20 5.33 3.52
C GLN A 158 1.31 6.25 4.04
N VAL A 159 1.59 6.25 5.36
CA VAL A 159 2.68 7.05 5.94
C VAL A 159 4.05 6.54 5.52
N ILE A 160 4.24 5.22 5.42
CA ILE A 160 5.49 4.64 4.91
C ILE A 160 5.69 5.05 3.45
N LEU A 161 4.65 4.99 2.60
CA LEU A 161 4.69 5.44 1.22
C LEU A 161 5.13 6.91 1.11
N GLU A 162 4.50 7.79 1.89
CA GLU A 162 4.85 9.22 1.89
C GLU A 162 6.31 9.44 2.30
N THR A 163 6.80 8.65 3.26
CA THR A 163 8.21 8.72 3.68
C THR A 163 9.15 8.25 2.56
N GLU A 164 8.84 7.15 1.86
CA GLU A 164 9.59 6.71 0.68
C GLU A 164 9.64 7.79 -0.42
N LYS A 165 8.49 8.42 -0.69
CA LYS A 165 8.38 9.48 -1.71
C LYS A 165 9.17 10.73 -1.33
N ARG A 166 9.09 11.17 -0.07
CA ARG A 166 9.82 12.33 0.45
C ARG A 166 11.33 12.21 0.25
N TYR A 167 11.89 11.04 0.52
CA TYR A 167 13.32 10.79 0.41
C TYR A 167 13.74 10.12 -0.91
N LYS A 168 12.78 9.80 -1.78
CA LYS A 168 13.00 9.08 -3.05
C LYS A 168 13.79 7.78 -2.86
N GLN A 169 13.51 7.10 -1.76
CA GLN A 169 14.19 5.86 -1.37
C GLN A 169 13.18 4.85 -0.81
N PRO A 170 13.19 3.59 -1.28
CA PRO A 170 12.37 2.54 -0.70
C PRO A 170 12.79 2.21 0.72
N ILE A 171 11.84 1.91 1.57
CA ILE A 171 12.05 1.46 2.95
C ILE A 171 11.90 -0.06 2.98
N ARG A 172 12.97 -0.76 3.33
CA ARG A 172 12.90 -2.19 3.57
C ARG A 172 12.19 -2.45 4.90
N ILE A 173 11.18 -3.33 4.88
CA ILE A 173 10.34 -3.60 6.05
C ILE A 173 10.60 -5.02 6.52
N LEU A 174 10.91 -5.18 7.81
CA LEU A 174 11.11 -6.45 8.49
C LEU A 174 9.99 -6.65 9.50
N LEU A 175 9.18 -7.68 9.31
CA LEU A 175 8.06 -8.01 10.17
C LEU A 175 8.42 -9.24 10.99
N TYR A 176 8.47 -9.09 12.31
CA TYR A 176 8.84 -10.16 13.22
C TYR A 176 7.64 -11.02 13.62
N GLY A 177 7.81 -12.32 13.54
CA GLY A 177 7.02 -13.35 14.17
C GLY A 177 7.96 -14.42 14.75
N LYS A 178 7.52 -15.16 15.75
CA LYS A 178 8.36 -16.22 16.37
C LYS A 178 8.68 -17.35 15.39
N GLU A 179 7.77 -17.65 14.47
CA GLU A 179 7.96 -18.74 13.50
C GLU A 179 8.76 -18.32 12.28
N CYS A 180 8.65 -17.06 11.86
CA CYS A 180 9.36 -16.54 10.69
C CYS A 180 9.41 -15.02 10.68
N ILE A 181 10.23 -14.48 9.78
CA ILE A 181 10.35 -13.06 9.50
C ILE A 181 9.91 -12.82 8.06
N TYR A 182 9.05 -11.81 7.84
CA TYR A 182 8.77 -11.35 6.48
C TYR A 182 9.65 -10.14 6.16
N GLU A 183 10.29 -10.18 5.00
CA GLU A 183 10.96 -9.02 4.41
C GLU A 183 10.16 -8.53 3.21
N VAL A 184 9.85 -7.24 3.22
CA VAL A 184 9.22 -6.52 2.12
C VAL A 184 10.21 -5.46 1.65
N LYS A 185 10.46 -5.39 0.35
CA LYS A 185 11.49 -4.52 -0.23
C LYS A 185 11.08 -3.04 -0.21
N SER A 186 9.80 -2.77 -0.41
CA SER A 186 9.19 -1.43 -0.45
C SER A 186 7.72 -1.53 -0.08
N ILE A 187 7.14 -0.45 0.41
CA ILE A 187 5.71 -0.42 0.74
C ILE A 187 4.81 -0.66 -0.47
N GLY A 188 5.30 -0.45 -1.68
CA GLY A 188 4.57 -0.74 -2.91
C GLY A 188 4.10 -2.20 -3.01
N ASP A 189 4.84 -3.15 -2.42
CA ASP A 189 4.43 -4.55 -2.34
C ASP A 189 3.23 -4.78 -1.40
N LEU A 190 2.97 -3.88 -0.46
CA LEU A 190 1.86 -3.96 0.51
C LEU A 190 0.73 -2.96 0.22
N LEU A 191 0.94 -2.00 -0.68
CA LEU A 191 -0.02 -0.96 -1.03
C LEU A 191 -0.06 -0.76 -2.56
N PRO A 192 -0.56 -1.76 -3.31
CA PRO A 192 -0.75 -1.62 -4.74
C PRO A 192 -1.84 -0.57 -5.04
N LEU A 193 -1.73 0.12 -6.19
CA LEU A 193 -2.64 1.20 -6.61
C LEU A 193 -2.78 2.29 -5.53
N SER A 194 -1.64 2.73 -5.02
CA SER A 194 -1.58 3.73 -3.95
C SER A 194 -1.84 5.15 -4.47
N PHE A 195 -2.41 5.98 -3.60
CA PHE A 195 -2.52 7.42 -3.82
C PHE A 195 -1.25 8.12 -3.32
N ASP A 196 -0.64 8.97 -4.15
CA ASP A 196 0.49 9.82 -3.79
C ASP A 196 0.42 11.20 -4.48
N ALA A 197 1.40 12.05 -4.22
CA ALA A 197 1.43 13.42 -4.75
C ALA A 197 1.43 13.49 -6.28
N SER A 198 1.89 12.45 -6.99
CA SER A 198 1.88 12.44 -8.46
C SER A 198 0.48 12.53 -9.06
N ALA A 199 -0.55 12.15 -8.30
CA ALA A 199 -1.96 12.30 -8.71
C ALA A 199 -2.46 13.76 -8.62
N MET A 200 -1.68 14.67 -8.03
CA MET A 200 -2.00 16.10 -7.86
C MET A 200 -1.11 17.01 -8.70
N GLU A 201 -0.12 16.44 -9.38
CA GLU A 201 0.75 17.17 -10.30
C GLU A 201 0.08 17.19 -11.69
N ASP A 202 -0.21 18.39 -12.23
CA ASP A 202 -0.76 18.62 -13.57
C ASP A 202 0.33 18.55 -14.65
#